data_8132a295bb6e2d8efb2987c6ca4f3678
#
_entry.id   8132a295bb6e2d8efb2987c6ca4f3678
#
_cell.length_a   1.000
_cell.length_b   1.000
_cell.length_c   1.000
_cell.angle_alpha   90.00
_cell.angle_beta   90.00
_cell.angle_gamma   90.00
#
_symmetry.space_group_name_H-M   'P 1'
#
loop_
_entity.id
_entity.type
_entity.pdbx_description
1 polymer ?
#
loop_
_entity_poly.entity_id
_entity_poly.type
_entity_poly.pdbx_seq_one_letter_code
_entity_poly.pdbx_strand_id
1 'polypeptide(L)'
;MLLDMSLEGMQGPEVCRRMRLMDCSTPILGMTSFSLNRYRVPLAAAGAQGLVGKGDETQLEQAVSRVLSGCFLPGFETPMAAYAKLKCDTQAESTLTNMQETIMNLCANEYLTDGEIAERLGISIATVRKHMQNIVKRLNCRTQRQAIITWLKRGNGR
;
A
#
# COMPACT_ATOMS: atom_id res chain seq x y z
N MET A 1 -17.09 -8.12 -8.58
CA MET A 1 -16.16 -8.04 -9.73
C MET A 1 -15.30 -9.28 -9.78
N LEU A 2 -15.08 -9.85 -10.97
CA LEU A 2 -14.11 -10.95 -11.19
C LEU A 2 -12.77 -10.34 -11.63
N LEU A 3 -11.67 -10.83 -11.05
CA LEU A 3 -10.32 -10.32 -11.32
C LEU A 3 -9.39 -11.49 -11.66
N ASP A 4 -8.82 -11.46 -12.85
CA ASP A 4 -7.80 -12.43 -13.27
C ASP A 4 -6.47 -12.14 -12.58
N MET A 5 -5.82 -13.18 -12.04
CA MET A 5 -4.49 -13.04 -11.44
C MET A 5 -3.37 -12.98 -12.49
N SER A 6 -3.64 -13.34 -13.73
CA SER A 6 -2.66 -13.43 -14.84
C SER A 6 -2.83 -12.29 -15.83
N LEU A 7 -2.87 -11.05 -15.33
CA LEU A 7 -2.93 -9.87 -16.19
C LEU A 7 -1.55 -9.52 -16.75
N GLU A 8 -1.50 -9.12 -18.03
CA GLU A 8 -0.28 -8.61 -18.64
C GLU A 8 0.10 -7.25 -18.04
N GLY A 9 1.35 -7.10 -17.64
CA GLY A 9 1.94 -5.83 -17.19
C GLY A 9 1.75 -5.50 -15.71
N MET A 10 0.71 -6.01 -15.03
CA MET A 10 0.48 -5.76 -13.59
C MET A 10 -0.04 -7.02 -12.90
N GLN A 11 0.47 -7.33 -11.71
CA GLN A 11 0.03 -8.51 -10.97
C GLN A 11 -1.39 -8.30 -10.39
N GLY A 12 -2.22 -9.35 -10.43
CA GLY A 12 -3.60 -9.30 -9.95
C GLY A 12 -3.78 -8.74 -8.54
N PRO A 13 -2.97 -9.11 -7.53
CA PRO A 13 -3.06 -8.52 -6.20
C PRO A 13 -2.82 -6.99 -6.16
N GLU A 14 -1.93 -6.48 -6.99
CA GLU A 14 -1.68 -5.02 -7.07
C GLU A 14 -2.89 -4.28 -7.67
N VAL A 15 -3.50 -4.85 -8.71
CA VAL A 15 -4.75 -4.32 -9.30
C VAL A 15 -5.86 -4.34 -8.24
N CYS A 16 -6.02 -5.45 -7.51
CA CYS A 16 -7.00 -5.59 -6.43
C CYS A 16 -6.82 -4.50 -5.36
N ARG A 17 -5.59 -4.29 -4.88
CA ARG A 17 -5.26 -3.27 -3.89
C ARG A 17 -5.64 -1.86 -4.35
N ARG A 18 -5.30 -1.50 -5.58
CA ARG A 18 -5.65 -0.19 -6.15
C ARG A 18 -7.15 0.01 -6.25
N MET A 19 -7.87 -1.00 -6.71
CA MET A 19 -9.33 -0.95 -6.81
C MET A 19 -9.97 -0.83 -5.43
N ARG A 20 -9.50 -1.61 -4.44
CA ARG A 20 -10.02 -1.55 -3.07
C ARG A 20 -9.80 -0.19 -2.43
N LEU A 21 -8.68 0.48 -2.69
CA LEU A 21 -8.42 1.84 -2.20
C LEU A 21 -9.33 2.91 -2.82
N MET A 22 -9.94 2.61 -3.98
CA MET A 22 -10.89 3.49 -4.66
C MET A 22 -12.35 3.18 -4.32
N ASP A 23 -12.65 1.92 -3.97
CA ASP A 23 -14.02 1.45 -3.71
C ASP A 23 -14.04 0.48 -2.51
N CYS A 24 -14.79 0.89 -1.48
CA CYS A 24 -14.95 0.13 -0.24
C CYS A 24 -16.12 -0.87 -0.25
N SER A 25 -16.94 -0.89 -1.31
CA SER A 25 -18.21 -1.62 -1.36
C SER A 25 -18.20 -2.81 -2.32
N THR A 26 -17.62 -2.66 -3.49
CA THR A 26 -17.66 -3.71 -4.52
C THR A 26 -16.90 -4.97 -4.10
N PRO A 27 -17.56 -6.14 -4.06
CA PRO A 27 -16.86 -7.39 -3.78
C PRO A 27 -15.93 -7.76 -4.95
N ILE A 28 -14.71 -8.20 -4.62
CA ILE A 28 -13.68 -8.65 -5.58
C ILE A 28 -13.42 -10.14 -5.37
N LEU A 29 -13.62 -10.94 -6.40
CA LEU A 29 -13.28 -12.37 -6.45
C LEU A 29 -12.16 -12.57 -7.45
N GLY A 30 -11.02 -13.06 -6.97
CA GLY A 30 -9.89 -13.43 -7.82
C GLY A 30 -10.12 -14.77 -8.51
N MET A 31 -9.60 -14.92 -9.72
CA MET A 31 -9.56 -16.20 -10.44
C MET A 31 -8.19 -16.45 -11.07
N THR A 32 -7.74 -17.70 -11.05
CA THR A 32 -6.42 -18.07 -11.55
C THR A 32 -6.43 -19.45 -12.20
N SER A 33 -5.59 -19.63 -13.21
CA SER A 33 -5.23 -20.94 -13.77
C SER A 33 -4.04 -21.60 -13.06
N PHE A 34 -3.39 -20.88 -12.15
CA PHE A 34 -2.25 -21.36 -11.38
C PHE A 34 -2.65 -21.83 -9.98
N SER A 35 -1.68 -22.29 -9.19
CA SER A 35 -1.90 -22.72 -7.81
C SER A 35 -2.53 -21.61 -6.95
N LEU A 36 -3.64 -21.90 -6.29
CA LEU A 36 -4.35 -21.00 -5.39
C LEU A 36 -3.46 -20.51 -4.24
N ASN A 37 -2.58 -21.39 -3.74
CA ASN A 37 -1.68 -21.07 -2.63
C ASN A 37 -0.75 -19.89 -2.93
N ARG A 38 -0.36 -19.72 -4.19
CA ARG A 38 0.50 -18.61 -4.61
C ARG A 38 -0.14 -17.24 -4.43
N TYR A 39 -1.44 -17.15 -4.66
CA TYR A 39 -2.15 -15.86 -4.69
C TYR A 39 -3.04 -15.61 -3.48
N ARG A 40 -3.36 -16.64 -2.68
CA ARG A 40 -4.32 -16.54 -1.58
C ARG A 40 -3.94 -15.47 -0.57
N VAL A 41 -2.73 -15.52 -0.02
CA VAL A 41 -2.26 -14.57 0.99
C VAL A 41 -2.09 -13.16 0.41
N PRO A 42 -1.38 -12.96 -0.73
CA PRO A 42 -1.26 -11.63 -1.33
C PRO A 42 -2.60 -11.01 -1.72
N LEU A 43 -3.55 -11.82 -2.22
CA LEU A 43 -4.84 -11.34 -2.65
C LEU A 43 -5.77 -10.98 -1.48
N ALA A 44 -5.74 -11.75 -0.40
CA ALA A 44 -6.45 -11.42 0.83
C ALA A 44 -5.93 -10.11 1.43
N ALA A 45 -4.60 -9.93 1.48
CA ALA A 45 -3.96 -8.69 1.92
C ALA A 45 -4.27 -7.50 0.99
N ALA A 46 -4.56 -7.76 -0.29
CA ALA A 46 -4.97 -6.74 -1.27
C ALA A 46 -6.46 -6.36 -1.18
N GLY A 47 -7.24 -7.03 -0.32
CA GLY A 47 -8.63 -6.68 -0.02
C GLY A 47 -9.69 -7.33 -0.90
N ALA A 48 -9.41 -8.51 -1.48
CA ALA A 48 -10.41 -9.36 -2.13
C ALA A 48 -11.30 -10.10 -1.12
N GLN A 49 -12.37 -10.71 -1.61
CA GLN A 49 -13.33 -11.52 -0.84
C GLN A 49 -13.23 -13.02 -1.13
N GLY A 50 -12.39 -13.40 -2.07
CA GLY A 50 -12.16 -14.81 -2.39
C GLY A 50 -11.18 -14.99 -3.54
N LEU A 51 -10.78 -16.26 -3.75
CA LEU A 51 -9.95 -16.72 -4.85
C LEU A 51 -10.41 -18.12 -5.28
N VAL A 52 -10.59 -18.32 -6.58
CA VAL A 52 -11.00 -19.59 -7.18
C VAL A 52 -10.13 -19.97 -8.37
N GLY A 53 -10.11 -21.27 -8.70
CA GLY A 53 -9.49 -21.78 -9.93
C GLY A 53 -10.38 -21.56 -11.14
N LYS A 54 -9.80 -21.29 -12.32
CA LYS A 54 -10.54 -21.16 -13.58
C LYS A 54 -11.03 -22.51 -14.15
N GLY A 55 -10.48 -23.62 -13.66
CA GLY A 55 -10.78 -24.96 -14.18
C GLY A 55 -12.04 -25.63 -13.59
N ASP A 56 -12.71 -24.99 -12.63
CA ASP A 56 -13.90 -25.54 -11.97
C ASP A 56 -15.05 -24.52 -12.02
N GLU A 57 -15.91 -24.66 -13.02
CA GLU A 57 -17.05 -23.77 -13.24
C GLU A 57 -18.03 -23.80 -12.06
N THR A 58 -18.25 -24.98 -11.46
CA THR A 58 -19.16 -25.13 -10.32
C THR A 58 -18.65 -24.38 -9.09
N GLN A 59 -17.36 -24.46 -8.79
CA GLN A 59 -16.76 -23.67 -7.72
C GLN A 59 -16.82 -22.18 -8.02
N LEU A 60 -16.62 -21.78 -9.26
CA LEU A 60 -16.71 -20.38 -9.67
C LEU A 60 -18.11 -19.81 -9.45
N GLU A 61 -19.15 -20.52 -9.92
CA GLU A 61 -20.56 -20.12 -9.74
C GLU A 61 -20.93 -20.02 -8.25
N GLN A 62 -20.56 -21.01 -7.45
CA GLN A 62 -20.81 -21.01 -6.01
C GLN A 62 -20.10 -19.85 -5.32
N ALA A 63 -18.84 -19.58 -5.67
CA ALA A 63 -18.07 -18.49 -5.10
C ALA A 63 -18.65 -17.12 -5.48
N VAL A 64 -19.07 -16.93 -6.74
CA VAL A 64 -19.74 -15.71 -7.21
C VAL A 64 -21.04 -15.51 -6.46
N SER A 65 -21.91 -16.52 -6.38
CA SER A 65 -23.18 -16.45 -5.66
C SER A 65 -22.98 -16.09 -4.19
N ARG A 66 -21.99 -16.71 -3.55
CA ARG A 66 -21.63 -16.48 -2.14
C ARG A 66 -21.14 -15.06 -1.90
N VAL A 67 -20.27 -14.55 -2.76
CA VAL A 67 -19.72 -13.20 -2.65
C VAL A 67 -20.78 -12.14 -2.97
N LEU A 68 -21.69 -12.38 -3.90
CA LEU A 68 -22.82 -11.49 -4.20
C LEU A 68 -23.84 -11.44 -3.06
N SER A 69 -24.02 -12.53 -2.30
CA SER A 69 -24.88 -12.52 -1.10
C SER A 69 -24.23 -11.87 0.14
N GLY A 70 -23.07 -11.21 -0.03
CA GLY A 70 -22.37 -10.54 1.05
C GLY A 70 -21.47 -11.44 1.92
N CYS A 71 -21.31 -12.72 1.55
CA CYS A 71 -20.42 -13.65 2.20
C CYS A 71 -19.02 -13.60 1.56
N PHE A 72 -18.01 -14.00 2.29
CA PHE A 72 -16.63 -14.09 1.79
C PHE A 72 -16.07 -15.50 2.00
N LEU A 73 -15.05 -15.86 1.23
CA LEU A 73 -14.42 -17.16 1.35
C LEU A 73 -13.49 -17.22 2.58
N PRO A 74 -13.22 -18.42 3.12
CA PRO A 74 -12.35 -18.56 4.30
C PRO A 74 -10.98 -17.90 4.11
N GLY A 75 -10.56 -17.07 5.08
CA GLY A 75 -9.30 -16.33 5.04
C GLY A 75 -9.36 -14.98 4.30
N PHE A 76 -10.56 -14.55 3.90
CA PHE A 76 -10.81 -13.21 3.33
C PHE A 76 -11.73 -12.41 4.23
N GLU A 77 -11.71 -11.09 4.09
CA GLU A 77 -12.48 -10.13 4.90
C GLU A 77 -13.59 -9.47 4.05
N THR A 78 -14.52 -8.76 4.71
CA THR A 78 -15.51 -7.95 3.99
C THR A 78 -14.83 -6.82 3.21
N PRO A 79 -15.47 -6.29 2.13
CA PRO A 79 -14.92 -5.17 1.37
C PRO A 79 -14.58 -3.95 2.25
N MET A 80 -15.48 -3.61 3.17
CA MET A 80 -15.33 -2.48 4.06
C MET A 80 -14.17 -2.66 5.06
N ALA A 81 -14.04 -3.85 5.68
CA ALA A 81 -12.95 -4.14 6.62
C ALA A 81 -11.59 -4.11 5.92
N ALA A 82 -11.52 -4.73 4.73
CA ALA A 82 -10.31 -4.71 3.91
C ALA A 82 -9.91 -3.29 3.48
N TYR A 83 -10.89 -2.47 3.08
CA TYR A 83 -10.66 -1.05 2.76
C TYR A 83 -10.10 -0.27 3.96
N ALA A 84 -10.74 -0.40 5.14
CA ALA A 84 -10.30 0.29 6.35
C ALA A 84 -8.87 -0.07 6.73
N LYS A 85 -8.53 -1.36 6.66
CA LYS A 85 -7.18 -1.87 6.92
C LYS A 85 -6.14 -1.30 5.94
N LEU A 86 -6.42 -1.35 4.63
CA LEU A 86 -5.54 -0.81 3.61
C LEU A 86 -5.35 0.72 3.74
N LYS A 87 -6.39 1.44 4.14
CA LYS A 87 -6.30 2.89 4.43
C LYS A 87 -5.41 3.17 5.65
N CYS A 88 -5.58 2.40 6.74
CA CYS A 88 -4.71 2.49 7.91
C CYS A 88 -3.25 2.22 7.56
N ASP A 89 -2.98 1.15 6.82
CA ASP A 89 -1.63 0.78 6.38
C ASP A 89 -1.02 1.88 5.49
N THR A 90 -1.79 2.42 4.55
CA THR A 90 -1.34 3.50 3.67
C THR A 90 -1.07 4.79 4.45
N GLN A 91 -1.86 5.10 5.47
CA GLN A 91 -1.61 6.25 6.35
C GLN A 91 -0.36 6.02 7.23
N ALA A 92 -0.19 4.83 7.79
CA ALA A 92 1.00 4.47 8.56
C ALA A 92 2.27 4.49 7.69
N GLU A 93 2.18 4.02 6.42
CA GLU A 93 3.28 4.12 5.46
C GLU A 93 3.61 5.58 5.06
N SER A 94 2.63 6.48 5.10
CA SER A 94 2.81 7.90 4.77
C SER A 94 3.28 8.77 5.94
N THR A 95 3.24 8.24 7.18
CA THR A 95 3.79 8.93 8.35
C THR A 95 5.30 8.71 8.44
N LEU A 96 6.03 9.79 8.67
CA LEU A 96 7.47 9.70 8.90
C LEU A 96 7.72 9.13 10.30
N THR A 97 8.85 8.44 10.48
CA THR A 97 9.34 8.07 11.83
C THR A 97 9.93 9.29 12.51
N ASN A 98 10.04 9.29 13.84
CA ASN A 98 10.62 10.39 14.60
C ASN A 98 11.99 10.85 14.05
N MET A 99 12.86 9.90 13.68
CA MET A 99 14.16 10.20 13.07
C MET A 99 14.00 10.87 11.69
N GLN A 100 13.05 10.41 10.88
CA GLN A 100 12.78 11.00 9.57
C GLN A 100 12.17 12.39 9.68
N GLU A 101 11.31 12.62 10.66
CA GLU A 101 10.77 13.96 10.96
C GLU A 101 11.87 14.91 11.41
N THR A 102 12.76 14.45 12.29
CA THR A 102 13.91 15.25 12.73
C THR A 102 14.79 15.64 11.54
N ILE A 103 15.15 14.69 10.67
CA ILE A 103 15.94 14.96 9.47
C ILE A 103 15.22 15.95 8.54
N MET A 104 13.90 15.79 8.34
CA MET A 104 13.12 16.72 7.52
C MET A 104 13.09 18.13 8.10
N ASN A 105 12.92 18.26 9.41
CA ASN A 105 12.91 19.55 10.08
C ASN A 105 14.28 20.25 9.96
N LEU A 106 15.38 19.54 10.19
CA LEU A 106 16.72 20.08 10.02
C LEU A 106 16.98 20.53 8.57
N CYS A 107 16.55 19.74 7.60
CA CYS A 107 16.73 20.04 6.18
C CYS A 107 15.80 21.19 5.70
N ALA A 108 14.53 21.19 6.12
CA ALA A 108 13.51 22.10 5.60
C ALA A 108 13.47 23.45 6.33
N ASN A 109 13.68 23.46 7.65
CA ASN A 109 13.55 24.67 8.48
C ASN A 109 14.90 25.31 8.82
N GLU A 110 15.94 24.49 8.99
CA GLU A 110 17.29 24.97 9.33
C GLU A 110 18.23 24.98 8.11
N TYR A 111 17.77 24.49 6.95
CA TYR A 111 18.51 24.46 5.67
C TYR A 111 19.84 23.72 5.73
N LEU A 112 19.97 22.74 6.66
CA LEU A 112 21.21 21.98 6.84
C LEU A 112 21.44 20.99 5.68
N THR A 113 22.71 20.84 5.33
CA THR A 113 23.16 19.82 4.36
C THR A 113 23.20 18.44 4.99
N ASP A 114 23.27 17.38 4.18
CA ASP A 114 23.39 16.00 4.65
C ASP A 114 24.57 15.80 5.62
N GLY A 115 25.67 16.53 5.40
CA GLY A 115 26.86 16.49 6.26
C GLY A 115 26.62 17.11 7.64
N GLU A 116 26.03 18.28 7.70
CA GLU A 116 25.69 18.99 8.93
C GLU A 116 24.62 18.23 9.74
N ILE A 117 23.65 17.64 9.07
CA ILE A 117 22.64 16.76 9.70
C ILE A 117 23.33 15.52 10.30
N ALA A 118 24.25 14.90 9.57
CA ALA A 118 24.99 13.74 10.03
C ALA A 118 25.80 14.04 11.29
N GLU A 119 26.51 15.16 11.30
CA GLU A 119 27.28 15.63 12.46
C GLU A 119 26.36 15.89 13.66
N ARG A 120 25.26 16.63 13.45
CA ARG A 120 24.31 17.01 14.51
C ARG A 120 23.60 15.82 15.15
N LEU A 121 23.33 14.78 14.38
CA LEU A 121 22.65 13.57 14.85
C LEU A 121 23.61 12.45 15.27
N GLY A 122 24.92 12.61 15.09
CA GLY A 122 25.93 11.58 15.39
C GLY A 122 25.80 10.32 14.53
N ILE A 123 25.37 10.47 13.27
CA ILE A 123 25.20 9.36 12.32
C ILE A 123 26.01 9.58 11.03
N SER A 124 26.16 8.56 10.20
CA SER A 124 26.88 8.72 8.94
C SER A 124 26.06 9.49 7.89
N ILE A 125 26.73 10.19 6.97
CA ILE A 125 26.09 10.84 5.81
C ILE A 125 25.31 9.82 4.97
N ALA A 126 25.82 8.59 4.84
CA ALA A 126 25.15 7.52 4.14
C ALA A 126 23.81 7.15 4.81
N THR A 127 23.75 7.18 6.15
CA THR A 127 22.54 6.95 6.92
C THR A 127 21.51 8.07 6.69
N VAL A 128 21.94 9.34 6.70
CA VAL A 128 21.06 10.49 6.38
C VAL A 128 20.46 10.34 4.98
N ARG A 129 21.28 10.03 3.98
CA ARG A 129 20.83 9.81 2.60
C ARG A 129 19.85 8.66 2.47
N LYS A 130 20.05 7.56 3.20
CA LYS A 130 19.13 6.44 3.25
C LYS A 130 17.78 6.84 3.86
N HIS A 131 17.79 7.59 4.95
CA HIS A 131 16.56 8.15 5.52
C HIS A 131 15.85 9.06 4.54
N MET A 132 16.56 9.94 3.85
CA MET A 132 15.99 10.86 2.87
C MET A 132 15.35 10.11 1.69
N GLN A 133 15.98 9.05 1.18
CA GLN A 133 15.38 8.19 0.15
C GLN A 133 14.07 7.56 0.63
N ASN A 134 14.01 7.08 1.87
CA ASN A 134 12.81 6.50 2.46
C ASN A 134 11.72 7.57 2.67
N ILE A 135 12.09 8.79 3.07
CA ILE A 135 11.17 9.93 3.19
C ILE A 135 10.52 10.25 1.84
N VAL A 136 11.32 10.35 0.78
CA VAL A 136 10.83 10.61 -0.59
C VAL A 136 9.80 9.56 -1.00
N LYS A 137 10.06 8.27 -0.72
CA LYS A 137 9.12 7.16 -0.99
C LYS A 137 7.84 7.29 -0.14
N ARG A 138 7.97 7.51 1.18
CA ARG A 138 6.82 7.61 2.10
C ARG A 138 5.92 8.81 1.81
N LEU A 139 6.50 9.94 1.41
CA LEU A 139 5.73 11.12 1.01
C LEU A 139 5.19 11.04 -0.42
N ASN A 140 5.43 9.92 -1.12
CA ASN A 140 5.06 9.69 -2.51
C ASN A 140 5.57 10.80 -3.45
N CYS A 141 6.80 11.26 -3.22
CA CYS A 141 7.48 12.28 -3.99
C CYS A 141 8.46 11.65 -5.00
N ARG A 142 8.79 12.39 -6.06
CA ARG A 142 9.78 11.95 -7.06
C ARG A 142 11.20 12.40 -6.72
N THR A 143 11.34 13.49 -5.97
CA THR A 143 12.61 14.11 -5.63
C THR A 143 12.64 14.57 -4.18
N GLN A 144 13.85 14.71 -3.63
CA GLN A 144 14.08 15.29 -2.30
C GLN A 144 13.50 16.72 -2.19
N ARG A 145 13.70 17.54 -3.22
CA ARG A 145 13.16 18.91 -3.28
C ARG A 145 11.63 18.93 -3.18
N GLN A 146 10.95 18.01 -3.87
CA GLN A 146 9.50 17.87 -3.78
C GLN A 146 9.05 17.42 -2.38
N ALA A 147 9.81 16.52 -1.74
CA ALA A 147 9.53 16.07 -0.38
C ALA A 147 9.62 17.22 0.62
N ILE A 148 10.64 18.08 0.51
CA ILE A 148 10.82 19.28 1.35
C ILE A 148 9.64 20.24 1.18
N ILE A 149 9.24 20.54 -0.05
CA ILE A 149 8.09 21.43 -0.33
C ILE A 149 6.80 20.85 0.25
N THR A 150 6.60 19.54 0.11
CA THR A 150 5.43 18.85 0.64
C THR A 150 5.40 18.89 2.16
N TRP A 151 6.55 18.73 2.81
CA TRP A 151 6.70 18.81 4.25
C TRP A 151 6.36 20.21 4.79
N LEU A 152 6.94 21.24 4.21
CA LEU A 152 6.67 22.63 4.58
C LEU A 152 5.19 23.01 4.45
N LYS A 153 4.52 22.51 3.40
CA LYS A 153 3.07 22.73 3.23
C LYS A 153 2.23 22.04 4.31
N ARG A 154 2.67 20.88 4.82
CA ARG A 154 2.00 20.17 5.92
C ARG A 154 2.18 20.86 7.27
N GLY A 155 3.35 21.45 7.51
CA GLY A 155 3.67 22.20 8.74
C GLY A 155 2.96 23.54 8.85
N ASN A 156 2.60 24.17 7.73
CA ASN A 156 1.87 25.45 7.69
C ASN A 156 0.34 25.29 7.80
N GLY A 157 -0.15 24.07 7.94
CA GLY A 157 -1.58 23.75 8.09
C GLY A 157 -2.02 23.48 9.53
N ARG A 158 -1.21 23.88 10.52
CA ARG A 158 -1.59 23.81 11.96
C ARG A 158 -1.69 25.19 12.54
#